data_4250fa996a606eaee4daa96db8481a4f
#
_entry.id   4250fa996a606eaee4daa96db8481a4f
#
_cell.length_a   1.000
_cell.length_b   1.000
_cell.length_c   1.000
_cell.angle_alpha   90.00
_cell.angle_beta   90.00
_cell.angle_gamma   90.00
#
_symmetry.space_group_name_H-M   'P 1'
#
loop_
_entity.id
_entity.type
_entity.pdbx_description
1 polymer ?
#
loop_
_entity_poly.entity_id
_entity_poly.type
_entity_poly.pdbx_seq_one_letter_code
_entity_poly.pdbx_strand_id
1 'polypeptide(L)'
;MASIRERNGKFNVIYSYTNEKGERKQKWETYETKAEAKRRKKEIEYKKEMGSFVVRKCKTLDELITEYVALYGKENWALSTYEGNVSLINNYILPIIGDTKLSEINTRFIERYYQSLLKRRAVINPLNKTSRNEFVSSSTVRDINKLLRNCFEQAVKWELMEKNPCTHATVPKHKSQKRDIWTADTLMYALSVCEDERLKLAINLSFSCSLRLGELLGLTWDCVDISHEAIEENRAYVFINKESQRIRKESLNALDGKDVLLVFPTNHKKNSTVRILKTPKTESSVRKIFLPKSVANMLVDWKAEQDEMKEILGDEYMDYNLVMASTFGLPLGDGAIRGPLKKLIEDYNLPPVVFHSFRHSSVTYKLKLNGGDIKAVQGDSGHAQVNMVTDVYSHILDDDRRKMQSFLKKHFMRRRIWIHRCMYSRKIIMQLLLMKSILNFWQKCWQIQRCGHYSIRWRRQ
;
A
#
# COMPACT_ATOMS: atom_id res chain seq x y z
N MET A 1 -38.74 7.39 30.80
CA MET A 1 -39.01 6.00 31.25
C MET A 1 -39.40 5.18 30.04
N ALA A 2 -39.09 3.89 30.03
CA ALA A 2 -39.56 2.93 29.04
C ALA A 2 -40.78 2.16 29.60
N SER A 3 -41.78 1.83 28.74
CA SER A 3 -42.96 1.06 29.12
C SER A 3 -43.10 -0.20 28.25
N ILE A 4 -43.81 -1.20 28.78
CA ILE A 4 -44.09 -2.43 28.01
C ILE A 4 -45.62 -2.48 27.82
N ARG A 5 -46.08 -2.72 26.58
CA ARG A 5 -47.48 -2.97 26.24
C ARG A 5 -47.58 -4.30 25.48
N GLU A 6 -48.56 -5.11 25.88
CA GLU A 6 -48.92 -6.32 25.16
C GLU A 6 -49.96 -6.00 24.10
N ARG A 7 -49.78 -6.49 22.87
CA ARG A 7 -50.70 -6.33 21.75
C ARG A 7 -50.56 -7.52 20.83
N ASN A 8 -51.67 -8.19 20.52
CA ASN A 8 -51.75 -9.35 19.63
C ASN A 8 -50.78 -10.48 20.02
N GLY A 9 -50.66 -10.79 21.32
CA GLY A 9 -49.75 -11.83 21.82
C GLY A 9 -48.25 -11.48 21.78
N LYS A 10 -47.90 -10.26 21.39
CA LYS A 10 -46.50 -9.74 21.38
C LYS A 10 -46.29 -8.60 22.39
N PHE A 11 -45.09 -8.46 22.86
CA PHE A 11 -44.71 -7.46 23.87
C PHE A 11 -43.95 -6.30 23.24
N ASN A 12 -44.52 -5.08 23.31
CA ASN A 12 -43.92 -3.89 22.75
C ASN A 12 -43.25 -3.07 23.82
N VAL A 13 -41.95 -2.79 23.69
CA VAL A 13 -41.21 -1.84 24.51
C VAL A 13 -41.31 -0.46 23.89
N ILE A 14 -41.89 0.50 24.60
CA ILE A 14 -42.13 1.87 24.12
C ILE A 14 -41.24 2.81 24.90
N TYR A 15 -40.45 3.65 24.22
CA TYR A 15 -39.60 4.65 24.84
C TYR A 15 -39.44 5.89 23.97
N SER A 16 -39.24 7.03 24.63
CA SER A 16 -38.95 8.29 23.96
C SER A 16 -37.44 8.50 23.81
N TYR A 17 -37.05 9.09 22.71
CA TYR A 17 -35.68 9.53 22.41
C TYR A 17 -35.69 10.89 21.74
N THR A 18 -34.57 11.61 21.81
CA THR A 18 -34.38 12.88 21.09
C THR A 18 -33.63 12.57 19.79
N ASN A 19 -34.17 13.03 18.64
CA ASN A 19 -33.49 12.87 17.34
C ASN A 19 -32.41 13.94 17.14
N GLU A 20 -31.68 13.90 16.06
CA GLU A 20 -30.61 14.85 15.72
C GLU A 20 -31.07 16.30 15.56
N LYS A 21 -32.35 16.50 15.30
CA LYS A 21 -32.97 17.83 15.19
C LYS A 21 -33.45 18.36 16.56
N GLY A 22 -33.15 17.66 17.67
CA GLY A 22 -33.60 18.03 19.01
C GLY A 22 -35.06 17.67 19.29
N GLU A 23 -35.78 17.02 18.38
CA GLU A 23 -37.19 16.67 18.53
C GLU A 23 -37.35 15.39 19.35
N ARG A 24 -38.30 15.37 20.28
CA ARG A 24 -38.61 14.18 21.07
C ARG A 24 -39.55 13.25 20.28
N LYS A 25 -39.06 12.02 19.97
CA LYS A 25 -39.83 10.99 19.28
C LYS A 25 -39.99 9.74 20.12
N GLN A 26 -41.00 8.92 19.78
CA GLN A 26 -41.22 7.63 20.43
C GLN A 26 -40.81 6.50 19.45
N LYS A 27 -40.16 5.44 19.99
CA LYS A 27 -39.86 4.21 19.27
C LYS A 27 -40.53 3.04 19.94
N TRP A 28 -41.01 2.10 19.14
CA TRP A 28 -41.64 0.87 19.51
C TRP A 28 -40.78 -0.30 19.03
N GLU A 29 -40.42 -1.20 19.96
CA GLU A 29 -39.68 -2.44 19.65
C GLU A 29 -40.52 -3.63 20.10
N THR A 30 -40.80 -4.58 19.18
CA THR A 30 -41.71 -5.72 19.42
C THR A 30 -40.87 -6.97 19.71
N TYR A 31 -41.28 -7.71 20.74
CA TYR A 31 -40.65 -8.95 21.20
C TYR A 31 -41.71 -10.07 21.30
N GLU A 32 -41.28 -11.31 21.07
CA GLU A 32 -42.14 -12.47 21.15
C GLU A 32 -42.46 -12.86 22.61
N THR A 33 -41.52 -12.62 23.54
CA THR A 33 -41.64 -12.99 24.92
C THR A 33 -41.59 -11.77 25.87
N LYS A 34 -42.37 -11.87 26.97
CA LYS A 34 -42.36 -10.85 28.04
C LYS A 34 -40.99 -10.71 28.72
N ALA A 35 -40.22 -11.80 28.77
CA ALA A 35 -38.88 -11.83 29.36
C ALA A 35 -37.92 -10.97 28.57
N GLU A 36 -37.91 -11.11 27.24
CA GLU A 36 -37.09 -10.29 26.32
C GLU A 36 -37.45 -8.82 26.40
N ALA A 37 -38.74 -8.49 26.38
CA ALA A 37 -39.22 -7.13 26.53
C ALA A 37 -38.79 -6.51 27.88
N LYS A 38 -38.86 -7.25 28.99
CA LYS A 38 -38.36 -6.79 30.29
C LYS A 38 -36.86 -6.56 30.32
N ARG A 39 -36.08 -7.47 29.72
CA ARG A 39 -34.64 -7.33 29.60
C ARG A 39 -34.27 -6.07 28.82
N ARG A 40 -34.95 -5.87 27.65
CA ARG A 40 -34.72 -4.67 26.83
C ARG A 40 -35.11 -3.39 27.50
N LYS A 41 -36.23 -3.37 28.24
CA LYS A 41 -36.64 -2.22 29.05
C LYS A 41 -35.56 -1.82 30.06
N LYS A 42 -35.04 -2.78 30.83
CA LYS A 42 -33.97 -2.55 31.81
C LYS A 42 -32.71 -2.01 31.16
N GLU A 43 -32.31 -2.57 30.00
CA GLU A 43 -31.16 -2.09 29.25
C GLU A 43 -31.31 -0.63 28.80
N ILE A 44 -32.50 -0.27 28.28
CA ILE A 44 -32.80 1.11 27.87
C ILE A 44 -32.75 2.06 29.03
N GLU A 45 -33.35 1.69 30.18
CA GLU A 45 -33.37 2.52 31.38
C GLU A 45 -31.96 2.71 31.94
N TYR A 46 -31.17 1.64 32.06
CA TYR A 46 -29.75 1.70 32.46
C TYR A 46 -28.91 2.59 31.55
N LYS A 47 -29.02 2.42 30.23
CA LYS A 47 -28.27 3.24 29.27
C LYS A 47 -28.70 4.70 29.28
N LYS A 48 -29.98 5.00 29.58
CA LYS A 48 -30.47 6.38 29.76
C LYS A 48 -29.92 7.01 31.01
N GLU A 49 -29.86 6.26 32.10
CA GLU A 49 -29.30 6.72 33.37
C GLU A 49 -27.82 7.03 33.26
N MET A 50 -27.08 6.20 32.50
CA MET A 50 -25.67 6.42 32.22
C MET A 50 -25.41 7.47 31.11
N GLY A 51 -26.41 8.09 30.52
CA GLY A 51 -26.29 9.07 29.45
C GLY A 51 -25.81 8.49 28.11
N SER A 52 -25.73 7.15 28.01
CA SER A 52 -25.18 6.44 26.84
C SER A 52 -26.26 5.86 25.90
N PHE A 53 -27.50 6.32 26.03
CA PHE A 53 -28.63 5.80 25.28
C PHE A 53 -28.73 6.48 23.89
N VAL A 54 -28.30 5.77 22.85
CA VAL A 54 -28.45 6.19 21.45
C VAL A 54 -29.43 5.25 20.76
N VAL A 55 -30.38 5.82 20.01
CA VAL A 55 -31.27 5.05 19.13
C VAL A 55 -30.53 4.77 17.84
N ARG A 56 -30.02 3.56 17.69
CA ARG A 56 -29.29 3.13 16.50
C ARG A 56 -30.20 3.26 15.26
N LYS A 57 -29.76 4.01 14.27
CA LYS A 57 -30.44 4.13 12.96
C LYS A 57 -30.21 2.87 12.12
N CYS A 58 -28.97 2.43 12.03
CA CYS A 58 -28.60 1.25 11.27
C CYS A 58 -28.92 -0.03 12.05
N LYS A 59 -29.68 -0.94 11.43
CA LYS A 59 -30.03 -2.25 11.98
C LYS A 59 -29.22 -3.36 11.34
N THR A 60 -28.94 -3.25 10.05
CA THR A 60 -28.23 -4.26 9.23
C THR A 60 -26.87 -3.77 8.79
N LEU A 61 -26.04 -4.69 8.33
CA LEU A 61 -24.72 -4.36 7.78
C LEU A 61 -24.84 -3.56 6.49
N ASP A 62 -25.85 -3.84 5.66
CA ASP A 62 -26.09 -3.09 4.42
C ASP A 62 -26.36 -1.61 4.71
N GLU A 63 -27.26 -1.31 5.67
CA GLU A 63 -27.55 0.06 6.08
C GLU A 63 -26.28 0.77 6.58
N LEU A 64 -25.45 0.09 7.41
CA LEU A 64 -24.19 0.62 7.91
C LEU A 64 -23.19 0.91 6.79
N ILE A 65 -23.00 -0.04 5.86
CA ILE A 65 -22.03 0.11 4.76
C ILE A 65 -22.48 1.24 3.82
N THR A 66 -23.77 1.33 3.53
CA THR A 66 -24.33 2.39 2.69
C THR A 66 -24.05 3.77 3.31
N GLU A 67 -24.32 3.94 4.59
CA GLU A 67 -24.02 5.17 5.32
C GLU A 67 -22.50 5.45 5.40
N TYR A 68 -21.70 4.42 5.66
CA TYR A 68 -20.24 4.51 5.69
C TYR A 68 -19.64 4.97 4.37
N VAL A 69 -20.12 4.41 3.25
CA VAL A 69 -19.67 4.84 1.91
C VAL A 69 -20.09 6.28 1.63
N ALA A 70 -21.30 6.66 2.00
CA ALA A 70 -21.86 7.98 1.71
C ALA A 70 -21.16 9.09 2.53
N LEU A 71 -20.98 8.90 3.84
CA LEU A 71 -20.47 9.92 4.75
C LEU A 71 -18.93 9.89 4.90
N TYR A 72 -18.33 8.70 4.90
CA TYR A 72 -16.90 8.56 5.09
C TYR A 72 -16.16 8.26 3.80
N GLY A 73 -16.69 7.32 3.00
CA GLY A 73 -16.00 6.81 1.81
C GLY A 73 -15.79 7.89 0.76
N LYS A 74 -16.81 8.67 0.43
CA LYS A 74 -16.74 9.74 -0.58
C LYS A 74 -15.73 10.82 -0.20
N GLU A 75 -15.68 11.19 1.07
CA GLU A 75 -14.77 12.22 1.57
C GLU A 75 -13.31 11.76 1.66
N ASN A 76 -13.09 10.53 2.13
CA ASN A 76 -11.77 10.09 2.55
C ASN A 76 -11.06 9.16 1.56
N TRP A 77 -11.78 8.55 0.61
CA TRP A 77 -11.16 7.60 -0.31
C TRP A 77 -10.68 8.30 -1.58
N ALA A 78 -9.49 7.91 -2.02
CA ALA A 78 -9.05 8.20 -3.39
C ALA A 78 -9.86 7.38 -4.39
N LEU A 79 -9.95 7.83 -5.64
CA LEU A 79 -10.74 7.21 -6.72
C LEU A 79 -10.51 5.68 -6.84
N SER A 80 -9.26 5.22 -6.87
CA SER A 80 -8.94 3.79 -6.96
C SER A 80 -9.36 3.00 -5.71
N THR A 81 -9.29 3.63 -4.53
CA THR A 81 -9.72 3.02 -3.28
C THR A 81 -11.24 2.88 -3.24
N TYR A 82 -11.95 3.91 -3.68
CA TYR A 82 -13.40 3.90 -3.80
C TYR A 82 -13.86 2.78 -4.75
N GLU A 83 -13.30 2.72 -5.95
CA GLU A 83 -13.63 1.68 -6.94
C GLU A 83 -13.37 0.27 -6.41
N GLY A 84 -12.22 0.06 -5.79
CA GLY A 84 -11.85 -1.23 -5.18
C GLY A 84 -12.77 -1.62 -4.04
N ASN A 85 -13.06 -0.70 -3.12
CA ASN A 85 -13.92 -0.94 -1.97
C ASN A 85 -15.37 -1.22 -2.40
N VAL A 86 -15.94 -0.41 -3.31
CA VAL A 86 -17.29 -0.63 -3.86
C VAL A 86 -17.37 -1.99 -4.57
N SER A 87 -16.33 -2.37 -5.31
CA SER A 87 -16.28 -3.71 -5.92
C SER A 87 -16.28 -4.84 -4.88
N LEU A 88 -15.54 -4.71 -3.78
CA LEU A 88 -15.55 -5.69 -2.68
C LEU A 88 -16.91 -5.74 -1.97
N ILE A 89 -17.52 -4.59 -1.73
CA ILE A 89 -18.84 -4.46 -1.12
C ILE A 89 -19.89 -5.19 -1.95
N ASN A 90 -19.99 -4.86 -3.23
CA ASN A 90 -21.04 -5.36 -4.11
C ASN A 90 -20.88 -6.85 -4.48
N ASN A 91 -19.63 -7.34 -4.58
CA ASN A 91 -19.36 -8.69 -5.01
C ASN A 91 -19.27 -9.70 -3.86
N TYR A 92 -18.83 -9.28 -2.69
CA TYR A 92 -18.51 -10.22 -1.62
C TYR A 92 -19.19 -9.93 -0.28
N ILE A 93 -19.46 -8.66 0.06
CA ILE A 93 -19.97 -8.33 1.39
C ILE A 93 -21.50 -8.33 1.41
N LEU A 94 -22.13 -7.42 0.65
CA LEU A 94 -23.59 -7.26 0.68
C LEU A 94 -24.34 -8.52 0.26
N PRO A 95 -23.94 -9.25 -0.81
CA PRO A 95 -24.68 -10.46 -1.22
C PRO A 95 -24.59 -11.63 -0.23
N ILE A 96 -23.71 -11.57 0.76
CA ILE A 96 -23.43 -12.70 1.65
C ILE A 96 -23.86 -12.40 3.08
N ILE A 97 -23.55 -11.21 3.57
CA ILE A 97 -23.79 -10.84 4.97
C ILE A 97 -24.50 -9.49 5.12
N GLY A 98 -24.93 -8.83 4.03
CA GLY A 98 -25.56 -7.50 4.07
C GLY A 98 -26.78 -7.43 4.97
N ASP A 99 -27.67 -8.42 4.91
CA ASP A 99 -28.92 -8.48 5.69
C ASP A 99 -28.71 -8.83 7.17
N THR A 100 -27.46 -9.15 7.57
CA THR A 100 -27.17 -9.53 8.96
C THR A 100 -27.35 -8.35 9.89
N LYS A 101 -28.05 -8.53 10.99
CA LYS A 101 -28.23 -7.49 12.02
C LYS A 101 -26.89 -7.19 12.70
N LEU A 102 -26.61 -5.92 12.93
CA LEU A 102 -25.37 -5.50 13.61
C LEU A 102 -25.18 -6.14 14.98
N SER A 103 -26.28 -6.45 15.68
CA SER A 103 -26.26 -7.14 16.99
C SER A 103 -25.79 -8.60 16.91
N GLU A 104 -25.87 -9.22 15.75
CA GLU A 104 -25.48 -10.62 15.51
C GLU A 104 -24.02 -10.74 15.04
N ILE A 105 -23.43 -9.63 14.58
CA ILE A 105 -22.06 -9.59 14.09
C ILE A 105 -21.07 -9.55 15.26
N ASN A 106 -20.44 -10.67 15.51
CA ASN A 106 -19.37 -10.80 16.50
C ASN A 106 -18.09 -11.36 15.82
N THR A 107 -16.98 -11.43 16.55
CA THR A 107 -15.70 -11.92 16.02
C THR A 107 -15.80 -13.31 15.40
N ARG A 108 -16.53 -14.23 16.06
CA ARG A 108 -16.73 -15.60 15.54
C ARG A 108 -17.53 -15.62 14.23
N PHE A 109 -18.53 -14.73 14.10
CA PHE A 109 -19.28 -14.56 12.85
C PHE A 109 -18.35 -14.12 11.71
N ILE A 110 -17.51 -13.12 11.96
CA ILE A 110 -16.54 -12.59 10.98
C ILE A 110 -15.55 -13.67 10.55
N GLU A 111 -15.01 -14.47 11.48
CA GLU A 111 -14.10 -15.58 11.15
C GLU A 111 -14.78 -16.66 10.29
N ARG A 112 -16.01 -17.02 10.61
CA ARG A 112 -16.80 -17.96 9.78
C ARG A 112 -17.05 -17.40 8.39
N TYR A 113 -17.34 -16.11 8.28
CA TYR A 113 -17.50 -15.44 7.00
C TYR A 113 -16.21 -15.51 6.17
N TYR A 114 -15.03 -15.23 6.74
CA TYR A 114 -13.76 -15.37 6.03
C TYR A 114 -13.49 -16.79 5.54
N GLN A 115 -13.80 -17.79 6.36
CA GLN A 115 -13.69 -19.20 5.95
C GLN A 115 -14.65 -19.55 4.80
N SER A 116 -15.85 -18.99 4.81
CA SER A 116 -16.83 -19.20 3.73
C SER A 116 -16.37 -18.55 2.42
N LEU A 117 -15.73 -17.39 2.47
CA LEU A 117 -15.20 -16.69 1.30
C LEU A 117 -14.14 -17.52 0.57
N LEU A 118 -13.22 -18.17 1.29
CA LEU A 118 -12.18 -19.01 0.68
C LEU A 118 -12.72 -20.18 -0.14
N LYS A 119 -13.96 -20.61 0.13
CA LYS A 119 -14.66 -21.70 -0.58
C LYS A 119 -15.52 -21.18 -1.74
N ARG A 120 -15.65 -19.86 -1.92
CA ARG A 120 -16.45 -19.27 -3.01
C ARG A 120 -15.62 -19.06 -4.26
N ARG A 121 -16.25 -19.20 -5.41
CA ARG A 121 -15.63 -18.82 -6.70
C ARG A 121 -15.36 -17.32 -6.73
N ALA A 122 -14.21 -16.97 -7.27
CA ALA A 122 -13.85 -15.56 -7.46
C ALA A 122 -14.77 -14.93 -8.51
N VAL A 123 -15.25 -13.72 -8.24
CA VAL A 123 -16.02 -12.94 -9.20
C VAL A 123 -15.09 -12.47 -10.31
N ILE A 124 -15.39 -12.88 -11.54
CA ILE A 124 -14.61 -12.46 -12.71
C ILE A 124 -14.93 -11.00 -13.02
N ASN A 125 -13.89 -10.16 -13.06
CA ASN A 125 -14.07 -8.80 -13.52
C ASN A 125 -14.52 -8.83 -14.99
N PRO A 126 -15.64 -8.18 -15.35
CA PRO A 126 -16.12 -8.17 -16.74
C PRO A 126 -15.11 -7.64 -17.76
N LEU A 127 -14.14 -6.87 -17.30
CA LEU A 127 -13.02 -6.35 -18.13
C LEU A 127 -11.90 -7.38 -18.34
N ASN A 128 -11.85 -8.44 -17.52
CA ASN A 128 -10.85 -9.51 -17.60
C ASN A 128 -11.60 -10.81 -17.93
N LYS A 129 -11.37 -11.37 -19.11
CA LYS A 129 -12.02 -12.62 -19.57
C LYS A 129 -11.66 -13.84 -18.71
N THR A 130 -10.61 -13.77 -17.89
CA THR A 130 -10.13 -14.87 -17.06
C THR A 130 -9.84 -14.39 -15.64
N SER A 131 -10.24 -15.18 -14.63
CA SER A 131 -9.78 -15.00 -13.26
C SER A 131 -8.44 -15.72 -13.08
N ARG A 132 -7.50 -15.08 -12.35
CA ARG A 132 -6.23 -15.73 -11.97
C ARG A 132 -6.42 -16.90 -11.02
N ASN A 133 -7.47 -16.86 -10.23
CA ASN A 133 -7.80 -17.87 -9.23
C ASN A 133 -9.26 -18.30 -9.42
N GLU A 134 -9.52 -19.58 -9.31
CA GLU A 134 -10.87 -20.11 -9.34
C GLU A 134 -11.68 -19.68 -8.10
N PHE A 135 -11.03 -19.66 -6.94
CA PHE A 135 -11.61 -19.29 -5.65
C PHE A 135 -11.10 -17.95 -5.15
N VAL A 136 -11.84 -17.35 -4.21
CA VAL A 136 -11.43 -16.08 -3.55
C VAL A 136 -10.10 -16.28 -2.84
N SER A 137 -9.12 -15.44 -3.17
CA SER A 137 -7.77 -15.53 -2.61
C SER A 137 -7.71 -15.02 -1.17
N SER A 138 -6.74 -15.52 -0.38
CA SER A 138 -6.46 -15.00 0.96
C SER A 138 -6.09 -13.50 0.95
N SER A 139 -5.54 -12.99 -0.15
CA SER A 139 -5.31 -11.55 -0.32
C SER A 139 -6.62 -10.78 -0.37
N THR A 140 -7.60 -11.25 -1.16
CA THR A 140 -8.93 -10.62 -1.26
C THR A 140 -9.63 -10.62 0.10
N VAL A 141 -9.55 -11.73 0.86
CA VAL A 141 -10.13 -11.80 2.21
C VAL A 141 -9.47 -10.77 3.14
N ARG A 142 -8.15 -10.56 3.04
CA ARG A 142 -7.44 -9.52 3.81
C ARG A 142 -7.88 -8.10 3.45
N ASP A 143 -8.15 -7.83 2.18
CA ASP A 143 -8.64 -6.52 1.74
C ASP A 143 -10.08 -6.29 2.22
N ILE A 144 -10.94 -7.33 2.18
CA ILE A 144 -12.28 -7.30 2.79
C ILE A 144 -12.19 -7.06 4.32
N ASN A 145 -11.24 -7.74 5.02
CA ASN A 145 -11.03 -7.49 6.44
C ASN A 145 -10.62 -6.05 6.73
N LYS A 146 -9.72 -5.46 5.94
CA LYS A 146 -9.31 -4.05 6.10
C LYS A 146 -10.51 -3.11 5.95
N LEU A 147 -11.34 -3.34 4.92
CA LEU A 147 -12.54 -2.55 4.67
C LEU A 147 -13.55 -2.67 5.81
N LEU A 148 -13.91 -3.89 6.21
CA LEU A 148 -14.85 -4.14 7.31
C LEU A 148 -14.33 -3.61 8.64
N ARG A 149 -13.03 -3.80 8.93
CA ARG A 149 -12.41 -3.27 10.14
C ARG A 149 -12.53 -1.75 10.22
N ASN A 150 -12.26 -1.04 9.13
CA ASN A 150 -12.40 0.42 9.08
C ASN A 150 -13.86 0.85 9.18
N CYS A 151 -14.78 0.14 8.53
CA CYS A 151 -16.21 0.40 8.61
C CYS A 151 -16.73 0.22 10.04
N PHE A 152 -16.40 -0.89 10.71
CA PHE A 152 -16.82 -1.13 12.10
C PHE A 152 -16.12 -0.19 13.09
N GLU A 153 -14.87 0.23 12.83
CA GLU A 153 -14.21 1.24 13.63
C GLU A 153 -14.95 2.58 13.55
N GLN A 154 -15.40 2.95 12.36
CA GLN A 154 -16.22 4.14 12.17
C GLN A 154 -17.60 3.98 12.81
N ALA A 155 -18.20 2.79 12.77
CA ALA A 155 -19.46 2.49 13.44
C ALA A 155 -19.35 2.61 14.97
N VAL A 156 -18.19 2.25 15.54
CA VAL A 156 -17.91 2.47 16.98
C VAL A 156 -17.80 3.96 17.27
N LYS A 157 -17.11 4.74 16.44
CA LYS A 157 -17.03 6.22 16.58
C LYS A 157 -18.39 6.90 16.44
N TRP A 158 -19.28 6.34 15.62
CA TRP A 158 -20.66 6.81 15.47
C TRP A 158 -21.60 6.26 16.55
N GLU A 159 -21.07 5.53 17.54
CA GLU A 159 -21.83 4.91 18.62
C GLU A 159 -22.91 3.89 18.17
N LEU A 160 -22.79 3.42 16.92
CA LEU A 160 -23.69 2.40 16.38
C LEU A 160 -23.34 1.00 16.92
N MET A 161 -22.09 0.79 17.32
CA MET A 161 -21.58 -0.48 17.87
C MET A 161 -20.71 -0.21 19.10
N GLU A 162 -20.72 -1.13 20.06
CA GLU A 162 -19.90 -1.01 21.28
C GLU A 162 -18.43 -1.37 21.04
N LYS A 163 -18.18 -2.30 20.12
CA LYS A 163 -16.83 -2.78 19.79
C LYS A 163 -16.74 -3.21 18.34
N ASN A 164 -15.54 -3.15 17.81
CA ASN A 164 -15.25 -3.60 16.44
C ASN A 164 -15.00 -5.12 16.42
N PRO A 165 -15.85 -5.93 15.74
CA PRO A 165 -15.71 -7.38 15.72
C PRO A 165 -14.50 -7.87 14.94
N CYS A 166 -13.91 -7.03 14.07
CA CYS A 166 -12.73 -7.38 13.27
C CYS A 166 -11.40 -7.18 14.03
N THR A 167 -11.41 -6.54 15.22
CA THR A 167 -10.17 -6.20 15.93
C THR A 167 -9.34 -7.44 16.27
N HIS A 168 -10.01 -8.49 16.72
CA HIS A 168 -9.38 -9.74 17.15
C HIS A 168 -9.69 -10.92 16.20
N ALA A 169 -10.29 -10.66 15.03
CA ALA A 169 -10.61 -11.70 14.08
C ALA A 169 -9.34 -12.26 13.42
N THR A 170 -9.24 -13.57 13.37
CA THR A 170 -8.16 -14.28 12.70
C THR A 170 -8.32 -14.20 11.19
N VAL A 171 -7.39 -13.53 10.53
CA VAL A 171 -7.39 -13.37 9.07
C VAL A 171 -6.52 -14.46 8.44
N PRO A 172 -6.97 -15.09 7.32
CA PRO A 172 -6.18 -16.10 6.63
C PRO A 172 -4.77 -15.63 6.27
N LYS A 173 -3.76 -16.45 6.56
CA LYS A 173 -2.37 -16.15 6.21
C LYS A 173 -2.22 -16.06 4.69
N HIS A 174 -1.56 -15.02 4.24
CA HIS A 174 -1.20 -14.85 2.83
C HIS A 174 0.31 -14.90 2.70
N LYS A 175 0.81 -15.87 1.92
CA LYS A 175 2.21 -15.88 1.50
C LYS A 175 2.30 -15.02 0.23
N SER A 176 2.88 -13.84 0.31
CA SER A 176 3.22 -13.09 -0.88
C SER A 176 4.27 -13.88 -1.67
N GLN A 177 4.01 -14.14 -2.94
CA GLN A 177 5.05 -14.67 -3.82
C GLN A 177 6.11 -13.57 -4.00
N LYS A 178 7.37 -13.93 -3.73
CA LYS A 178 8.49 -13.06 -4.09
C LYS A 178 8.48 -12.92 -5.61
N ARG A 179 8.55 -11.68 -6.08
CA ARG A 179 8.66 -11.40 -7.51
C ARG A 179 10.12 -11.33 -7.87
N ASP A 180 10.47 -11.93 -8.98
CA ASP A 180 11.82 -11.85 -9.51
C ASP A 180 12.10 -10.43 -10.01
N ILE A 181 13.36 -10.03 -9.91
CA ILE A 181 13.90 -8.81 -10.48
C ILE A 181 14.98 -9.18 -11.47
N TRP A 182 15.09 -8.42 -12.56
CA TRP A 182 16.18 -8.63 -13.48
C TRP A 182 17.51 -8.14 -12.90
N THR A 183 18.55 -8.91 -13.13
CA THR A 183 19.93 -8.47 -12.90
C THR A 183 20.30 -7.39 -13.92
N ALA A 184 21.40 -6.66 -13.67
CA ALA A 184 21.90 -5.68 -14.64
C ALA A 184 22.17 -6.32 -16.00
N ASP A 185 22.80 -7.49 -16.02
CA ASP A 185 23.12 -8.22 -17.25
C ASP A 185 21.85 -8.65 -18.01
N THR A 186 20.84 -9.15 -17.29
CA THR A 186 19.54 -9.50 -17.90
C THR A 186 18.85 -8.27 -18.47
N LEU A 187 18.90 -7.12 -17.74
CA LEU A 187 18.31 -5.87 -18.20
C LEU A 187 19.00 -5.36 -19.47
N MET A 188 20.33 -5.34 -19.47
CA MET A 188 21.12 -4.91 -20.63
C MET A 188 20.88 -5.80 -21.86
N TYR A 189 20.82 -7.12 -21.65
CA TYR A 189 20.48 -8.05 -22.73
C TYR A 189 19.05 -7.80 -23.24
N ALA A 190 18.07 -7.68 -22.37
CA ALA A 190 16.69 -7.40 -22.76
C ALA A 190 16.56 -6.10 -23.57
N LEU A 191 17.28 -5.04 -23.18
CA LEU A 191 17.30 -3.77 -23.91
C LEU A 191 18.00 -3.90 -25.28
N SER A 192 19.03 -4.75 -25.39
CA SER A 192 19.76 -4.95 -26.66
C SER A 192 18.93 -5.70 -27.70
N VAL A 193 18.03 -6.60 -27.27
CA VAL A 193 17.19 -7.41 -28.17
C VAL A 193 15.77 -6.84 -28.33
N CYS A 194 15.41 -5.80 -27.60
CA CYS A 194 14.13 -5.15 -27.69
C CYS A 194 14.09 -4.27 -28.95
N GLU A 195 13.15 -4.51 -29.86
CA GLU A 195 12.94 -3.70 -31.08
C GLU A 195 11.90 -2.57 -30.87
N ASP A 196 11.07 -2.66 -29.82
CA ASP A 196 10.05 -1.65 -29.51
C ASP A 196 10.69 -0.47 -28.76
N GLU A 197 10.93 0.64 -29.46
CA GLU A 197 11.57 1.84 -28.88
C GLU A 197 10.74 2.45 -27.74
N ARG A 198 9.41 2.34 -27.80
CA ARG A 198 8.51 2.76 -26.70
C ARG A 198 8.75 1.92 -25.45
N LEU A 199 8.88 0.61 -25.61
CA LEU A 199 9.17 -0.29 -24.50
C LEU A 199 10.58 -0.05 -23.95
N LYS A 200 11.59 0.15 -24.82
CA LYS A 200 12.94 0.53 -24.38
C LYS A 200 12.94 1.78 -23.52
N LEU A 201 12.31 2.85 -24.00
CA LEU A 201 12.20 4.10 -23.25
C LEU A 201 11.45 3.89 -21.93
N ALA A 202 10.33 3.16 -21.94
CA ALA A 202 9.56 2.86 -20.73
C ALA A 202 10.36 2.11 -19.67
N ILE A 203 11.16 1.10 -20.08
CA ILE A 203 12.04 0.33 -19.20
C ILE A 203 13.14 1.23 -18.64
N ASN A 204 13.81 2.01 -19.49
CA ASN A 204 14.90 2.91 -19.08
C ASN A 204 14.40 3.97 -18.09
N LEU A 205 13.28 4.62 -18.34
CA LEU A 205 12.68 5.59 -17.44
C LEU A 205 12.23 4.95 -16.11
N SER A 206 11.59 3.78 -16.17
CA SER A 206 11.16 3.10 -14.95
C SER A 206 12.33 2.63 -14.10
N PHE A 207 13.42 2.16 -14.72
CA PHE A 207 14.61 1.73 -14.01
C PHE A 207 15.42 2.91 -13.49
N SER A 208 15.69 3.93 -14.30
CA SER A 208 16.50 5.10 -13.88
C SER A 208 15.77 5.99 -12.88
N CYS A 209 14.47 6.22 -13.07
CA CYS A 209 13.68 7.16 -12.26
C CYS A 209 12.76 6.47 -11.24
N SER A 210 12.83 5.15 -11.12
CA SER A 210 11.95 4.37 -10.22
C SER A 210 10.46 4.65 -10.43
N LEU A 211 10.01 4.87 -11.69
CA LEU A 211 8.63 5.28 -12.00
C LEU A 211 7.63 4.13 -11.81
N ARG A 212 6.44 4.49 -11.32
CA ARG A 212 5.25 3.63 -11.44
C ARG A 212 4.70 3.73 -12.86
N LEU A 213 4.01 2.68 -13.35
CA LEU A 213 3.43 2.71 -14.69
C LEU A 213 2.47 3.90 -14.89
N GLY A 214 1.65 4.23 -13.89
CA GLY A 214 0.76 5.39 -13.94
C GLY A 214 1.50 6.72 -14.01
N GLU A 215 2.63 6.86 -13.30
CA GLU A 215 3.50 8.04 -13.35
C GLU A 215 4.15 8.18 -14.74
N LEU A 216 4.66 7.06 -15.30
CA LEU A 216 5.22 7.03 -16.64
C LEU A 216 4.19 7.43 -17.71
N LEU A 217 2.99 6.84 -17.69
CA LEU A 217 1.91 7.12 -18.64
C LEU A 217 1.24 8.49 -18.43
N GLY A 218 1.48 9.14 -17.29
CA GLY A 218 1.00 10.48 -16.98
C GLY A 218 2.06 11.55 -17.04
N LEU A 219 3.30 11.20 -17.42
CA LEU A 219 4.38 12.18 -17.60
C LEU A 219 4.11 13.05 -18.81
N THR A 220 4.23 14.36 -18.63
CA THR A 220 3.99 15.38 -19.65
C THR A 220 5.29 16.15 -19.93
N TRP A 221 5.45 16.69 -21.14
CA TRP A 221 6.68 17.38 -21.55
C TRP A 221 6.97 18.66 -20.76
N ASP A 222 5.96 19.33 -20.22
CA ASP A 222 6.13 20.44 -19.28
C ASP A 222 6.80 20.06 -17.96
N CYS A 223 6.90 18.77 -17.68
CA CYS A 223 7.57 18.21 -16.51
C CYS A 223 8.95 17.58 -16.83
N VAL A 224 9.50 17.85 -18.01
CA VAL A 224 10.78 17.27 -18.47
C VAL A 224 11.72 18.38 -18.91
N ASP A 225 12.91 18.43 -18.32
CA ASP A 225 13.97 19.32 -18.78
C ASP A 225 15.10 18.48 -19.37
N ILE A 226 15.15 18.48 -20.70
CA ILE A 226 16.17 17.84 -21.53
C ILE A 226 16.81 18.85 -22.48
N SER A 227 16.92 20.11 -22.04
CA SER A 227 17.68 21.13 -22.78
C SER A 227 19.13 20.68 -22.93
N HIS A 228 19.77 21.10 -24.01
CA HIS A 228 21.17 20.76 -24.26
C HIS A 228 22.08 21.15 -23.08
N GLU A 229 21.86 22.35 -22.52
CA GLU A 229 22.58 22.83 -21.33
C GLU A 229 22.35 21.93 -20.11
N ALA A 230 21.08 21.54 -19.85
CA ALA A 230 20.75 20.67 -18.72
C ALA A 230 21.39 19.29 -18.86
N ILE A 231 21.48 18.75 -20.08
CA ILE A 231 22.13 17.46 -20.35
C ILE A 231 23.65 17.58 -20.14
N GLU A 232 24.28 18.62 -20.69
CA GLU A 232 25.74 18.79 -20.56
C GLU A 232 26.16 19.02 -19.12
N GLU A 233 25.39 19.76 -18.33
CA GLU A 233 25.66 20.03 -16.92
C GLU A 233 25.18 18.88 -15.97
N ASN A 234 24.67 17.75 -16.48
CA ASN A 234 24.10 16.63 -15.71
C ASN A 234 22.96 17.03 -14.78
N ARG A 235 22.16 18.02 -15.16
CA ARG A 235 20.99 18.51 -14.43
C ARG A 235 19.66 18.27 -15.15
N ALA A 236 19.68 17.54 -16.28
CA ALA A 236 18.46 17.07 -16.93
C ALA A 236 17.57 16.28 -15.96
N TYR A 237 16.25 16.50 -15.98
CA TYR A 237 15.37 15.90 -15.00
C TYR A 237 13.98 15.61 -15.53
N VAL A 238 13.26 14.74 -14.82
CA VAL A 238 11.81 14.60 -14.87
C VAL A 238 11.20 15.01 -13.53
N PHE A 239 10.07 15.72 -13.59
CA PHE A 239 9.30 16.12 -12.43
C PHE A 239 8.00 15.34 -12.36
N ILE A 240 7.85 14.49 -11.37
CA ILE A 240 6.68 13.62 -11.22
C ILE A 240 5.65 14.33 -10.33
N ASN A 241 4.59 14.81 -10.92
CA ASN A 241 3.47 15.50 -10.25
C ASN A 241 2.09 15.07 -10.78
N LYS A 242 2.08 14.11 -11.70
CA LYS A 242 0.86 13.60 -12.36
C LYS A 242 0.94 12.08 -12.51
N GLU A 243 -0.20 11.42 -12.56
CA GLU A 243 -0.31 10.01 -12.92
C GLU A 243 -1.53 9.76 -13.80
N SER A 244 -1.40 8.87 -14.78
CA SER A 244 -2.52 8.41 -15.62
C SER A 244 -3.15 7.17 -15.01
N GLN A 245 -4.47 7.16 -14.90
CA GLN A 245 -5.25 6.06 -14.33
C GLN A 245 -6.47 5.76 -15.19
N ARG A 246 -6.82 4.48 -15.34
CA ARG A 246 -8.11 4.04 -15.88
C ARG A 246 -9.09 3.85 -14.73
N ILE A 247 -10.28 4.44 -14.83
CA ILE A 247 -11.30 4.43 -13.79
C ILE A 247 -12.71 4.22 -14.39
N ARG A 248 -13.63 3.68 -13.59
CA ARG A 248 -15.04 3.61 -13.98
C ARG A 248 -15.69 5.00 -13.95
N LYS A 249 -16.52 5.30 -14.96
CA LYS A 249 -17.30 6.55 -15.03
C LYS A 249 -18.17 6.75 -13.79
N GLU A 250 -18.76 5.67 -13.27
CA GLU A 250 -19.57 5.69 -12.05
C GLU A 250 -18.76 6.18 -10.83
N SER A 251 -17.52 5.69 -10.68
CA SER A 251 -16.64 6.10 -9.57
C SER A 251 -16.16 7.54 -9.72
N LEU A 252 -15.91 7.97 -10.96
CA LEU A 252 -15.55 9.35 -11.26
C LEU A 252 -16.69 10.30 -10.87
N ASN A 253 -17.92 9.99 -11.27
CA ASN A 253 -19.09 10.77 -10.94
C ASN A 253 -19.42 10.75 -9.44
N ALA A 254 -19.27 9.60 -8.79
CA ALA A 254 -19.56 9.45 -7.36
C ALA A 254 -18.65 10.31 -6.45
N LEU A 255 -17.46 10.65 -6.92
CA LEU A 255 -16.46 11.47 -6.22
C LEU A 255 -16.24 12.85 -6.87
N ASP A 256 -17.15 13.29 -7.73
CA ASP A 256 -17.13 14.59 -8.41
C ASP A 256 -15.76 14.95 -9.04
N GLY A 257 -15.07 13.92 -9.58
CA GLY A 257 -13.77 14.11 -10.21
C GLY A 257 -12.63 14.49 -9.25
N LYS A 258 -12.70 14.11 -7.98
CA LYS A 258 -11.68 14.39 -6.97
C LYS A 258 -10.27 14.08 -7.46
N ASP A 259 -9.34 15.03 -7.31
CA ASP A 259 -7.93 14.95 -7.71
C ASP A 259 -7.70 14.82 -9.23
N VAL A 260 -8.73 14.94 -10.08
CA VAL A 260 -8.64 14.80 -11.53
C VAL A 260 -8.25 16.13 -12.16
N LEU A 261 -7.19 16.10 -12.98
CA LEU A 261 -6.70 17.24 -13.76
C LEU A 261 -7.33 17.26 -15.16
N LEU A 262 -7.49 16.08 -15.76
CA LEU A 262 -8.02 15.93 -17.12
C LEU A 262 -8.71 14.58 -17.27
N VAL A 263 -9.86 14.58 -17.95
CA VAL A 263 -10.54 13.37 -18.40
C VAL A 263 -10.31 13.22 -19.90
N PHE A 264 -9.60 12.19 -20.32
CA PHE A 264 -9.34 11.97 -21.74
C PHE A 264 -10.59 11.48 -22.47
N PRO A 265 -10.79 11.89 -23.71
CA PRO A 265 -11.92 11.42 -24.50
C PRO A 265 -11.87 9.92 -24.74
N THR A 266 -13.03 9.31 -24.86
CA THR A 266 -13.16 7.89 -25.19
C THR A 266 -13.80 7.73 -26.55
N ASN A 267 -13.20 6.94 -27.43
CA ASN A 267 -13.67 6.69 -28.78
C ASN A 267 -15.03 5.97 -28.84
N HIS A 268 -15.48 5.38 -27.74
CA HIS A 268 -16.77 4.68 -27.68
C HIS A 268 -17.62 5.17 -26.50
N LYS A 269 -18.80 5.72 -26.81
CA LYS A 269 -19.78 6.19 -25.82
C LYS A 269 -20.21 5.10 -24.81
N LYS A 270 -20.19 3.84 -25.23
CA LYS A 270 -20.56 2.67 -24.40
C LYS A 270 -19.48 2.21 -23.40
N ASN A 271 -18.27 2.78 -23.43
CA ASN A 271 -17.23 2.41 -22.47
C ASN A 271 -17.63 2.79 -21.03
N SER A 272 -17.67 1.81 -20.14
CA SER A 272 -17.93 2.01 -18.71
C SER A 272 -16.74 2.65 -17.97
N THR A 273 -15.57 2.75 -18.63
CA THR A 273 -14.34 3.30 -18.06
C THR A 273 -13.79 4.43 -18.91
N VAL A 274 -13.09 5.35 -18.24
CA VAL A 274 -12.34 6.46 -18.87
C VAL A 274 -10.90 6.42 -18.37
N ARG A 275 -10.00 7.05 -19.13
CA ARG A 275 -8.64 7.36 -18.66
C ARG A 275 -8.62 8.80 -18.17
N ILE A 276 -7.95 9.01 -17.06
CA ILE A 276 -7.80 10.33 -16.44
C ILE A 276 -6.32 10.63 -16.19
N LEU A 277 -5.99 11.90 -16.19
CA LEU A 277 -4.76 12.43 -15.61
C LEU A 277 -5.12 13.01 -14.25
N LYS A 278 -4.40 12.70 -13.21
CA LYS A 278 -4.69 13.12 -11.85
C LYS A 278 -3.42 13.42 -11.06
N THR A 279 -3.57 14.11 -9.94
CA THR A 279 -2.48 14.31 -8.99
C THR A 279 -2.10 13.00 -8.29
N PRO A 280 -0.82 12.79 -7.90
CA PRO A 280 -0.42 11.61 -7.14
C PRO A 280 -1.13 11.54 -5.78
N LYS A 281 -1.27 10.31 -5.27
CA LYS A 281 -1.98 10.03 -4.01
C LYS A 281 -1.33 10.66 -2.77
N THR A 282 -0.01 10.86 -2.76
CA THR A 282 0.77 11.36 -1.61
C THR A 282 1.72 12.45 -2.05
N GLU A 283 1.96 13.42 -1.18
CA GLU A 283 2.96 14.48 -1.41
C GLU A 283 4.35 13.91 -1.68
N SER A 284 4.75 12.83 -1.00
CA SER A 284 6.02 12.15 -1.22
C SER A 284 6.18 11.55 -2.62
N SER A 285 5.09 11.40 -3.37
CA SER A 285 5.14 10.97 -4.77
C SER A 285 5.52 12.11 -5.71
N VAL A 286 5.31 13.38 -5.32
CA VAL A 286 5.73 14.56 -6.08
C VAL A 286 7.23 14.74 -5.86
N ARG A 287 8.03 14.64 -6.94
CA ARG A 287 9.48 14.65 -6.84
C ARG A 287 10.16 14.99 -8.15
N LYS A 288 11.33 15.59 -8.05
CA LYS A 288 12.27 15.81 -9.17
C LYS A 288 13.28 14.66 -9.16
N ILE A 289 13.55 14.08 -10.32
CA ILE A 289 14.53 13.00 -10.49
C ILE A 289 15.46 13.38 -11.62
N PHE A 290 16.75 13.40 -11.34
CA PHE A 290 17.76 13.69 -12.36
C PHE A 290 17.97 12.49 -13.28
N LEU A 291 18.19 12.78 -14.56
CA LEU A 291 18.33 11.76 -15.61
C LEU A 291 19.81 11.48 -15.90
N PRO A 292 20.18 10.21 -16.10
CA PRO A 292 21.44 9.91 -16.79
C PRO A 292 21.44 10.50 -18.20
N LYS A 293 22.59 10.98 -18.68
CA LYS A 293 22.72 11.55 -20.05
C LYS A 293 22.16 10.65 -21.13
N SER A 294 22.38 9.33 -21.03
CA SER A 294 21.85 8.35 -21.99
C SER A 294 20.33 8.36 -22.07
N VAL A 295 19.64 8.46 -20.91
CA VAL A 295 18.17 8.47 -20.86
C VAL A 295 17.62 9.83 -21.30
N ALA A 296 18.32 10.91 -20.98
CA ALA A 296 17.98 12.26 -21.46
C ALA A 296 18.05 12.33 -22.99
N ASN A 297 19.11 11.78 -23.61
CA ASN A 297 19.25 11.72 -25.08
C ASN A 297 18.13 10.86 -25.70
N MET A 298 17.77 9.69 -25.12
CA MET A 298 16.63 8.91 -25.59
C MET A 298 15.33 9.71 -25.58
N LEU A 299 15.13 10.60 -24.60
CA LEU A 299 13.97 11.48 -24.56
C LEU A 299 14.03 12.59 -25.61
N VAL A 300 15.21 13.09 -25.95
CA VAL A 300 15.41 14.05 -27.08
C VAL A 300 14.99 13.39 -28.39
N ASP A 301 15.51 12.21 -28.67
CA ASP A 301 15.19 11.45 -29.89
C ASP A 301 13.67 11.13 -29.94
N TRP A 302 13.12 10.66 -28.84
CA TRP A 302 11.68 10.36 -28.70
C TRP A 302 10.79 11.59 -28.91
N LYS A 303 11.23 12.75 -28.43
CA LYS A 303 10.53 14.03 -28.65
C LYS A 303 10.55 14.40 -30.11
N ALA A 304 11.69 14.30 -30.76
CA ALA A 304 11.82 14.62 -32.18
C ALA A 304 10.89 13.74 -33.06
N GLU A 305 10.81 12.43 -32.78
CA GLU A 305 9.86 11.51 -33.45
C GLU A 305 8.40 11.92 -33.22
N GLN A 306 8.04 12.34 -32.01
CA GLN A 306 6.69 12.83 -31.73
C GLN A 306 6.38 14.14 -32.43
N ASP A 307 7.33 15.07 -32.49
CA ASP A 307 7.16 16.38 -33.14
C ASP A 307 7.01 16.19 -34.67
N GLU A 308 7.81 15.28 -35.29
CA GLU A 308 7.63 14.89 -36.68
C GLU A 308 6.22 14.30 -36.95
N MET A 309 5.76 13.42 -36.04
CA MET A 309 4.43 12.82 -36.17
C MET A 309 3.32 13.87 -36.03
N LYS A 310 3.49 14.90 -35.19
CA LYS A 310 2.56 16.04 -35.10
C LYS A 310 2.49 16.82 -36.40
N GLU A 311 3.63 17.05 -37.05
CA GLU A 311 3.68 17.77 -38.33
C GLU A 311 2.99 16.95 -39.44
N ILE A 312 3.22 15.62 -39.49
CA ILE A 312 2.59 14.75 -40.50
C ILE A 312 1.07 14.67 -40.33
N LEU A 313 0.58 14.53 -39.10
CA LEU A 313 -0.84 14.33 -38.80
C LEU A 313 -1.64 15.66 -38.70
N GLY A 314 -0.99 16.78 -38.46
CA GLY A 314 -1.64 18.08 -38.30
C GLY A 314 -2.82 18.04 -37.33
N ASP A 315 -4.01 18.42 -37.75
CA ASP A 315 -5.20 18.47 -36.93
C ASP A 315 -5.73 17.12 -36.44
N GLU A 316 -5.25 16.00 -36.99
CA GLU A 316 -5.57 14.66 -36.52
C GLU A 316 -4.78 14.27 -35.26
N TYR A 317 -3.69 14.97 -34.96
CA TYR A 317 -2.92 14.75 -33.77
C TYR A 317 -3.55 15.43 -32.54
N MET A 318 -4.02 14.64 -31.59
CA MET A 318 -4.64 15.15 -30.36
C MET A 318 -3.56 15.37 -29.29
N ASP A 319 -2.98 16.56 -29.22
CA ASP A 319 -1.88 16.88 -28.32
C ASP A 319 -2.35 17.10 -26.87
N TYR A 320 -2.03 16.13 -26.03
CA TYR A 320 -2.18 16.21 -24.57
C TYR A 320 -0.84 16.42 -23.85
N ASN A 321 0.19 16.81 -24.57
CA ASN A 321 1.54 17.05 -24.04
C ASN A 321 2.16 15.84 -23.33
N LEU A 322 1.71 14.61 -23.63
CA LEU A 322 2.17 13.38 -23.00
C LEU A 322 3.50 12.91 -23.60
N VAL A 323 4.47 12.54 -22.74
CA VAL A 323 5.71 11.87 -23.16
C VAL A 323 5.40 10.52 -23.77
N MET A 324 4.54 9.73 -23.14
CA MET A 324 4.13 8.40 -23.60
C MET A 324 2.75 8.50 -24.25
N ALA A 325 2.70 8.98 -25.49
CA ALA A 325 1.48 9.08 -26.30
C ALA A 325 1.41 7.99 -27.38
N SER A 326 0.21 7.76 -27.92
CA SER A 326 0.01 7.00 -29.14
C SER A 326 0.45 7.81 -30.36
N THR A 327 0.50 7.18 -31.55
CA THR A 327 0.79 7.87 -32.82
C THR A 327 -0.12 9.09 -33.05
N PHE A 328 -1.37 9.06 -32.61
CA PHE A 328 -2.32 10.15 -32.70
C PHE A 328 -2.34 11.08 -31.46
N GLY A 329 -1.32 11.06 -30.62
CA GLY A 329 -1.22 11.90 -29.42
C GLY A 329 -2.11 11.47 -28.24
N LEU A 330 -2.94 10.45 -28.39
CA LEU A 330 -3.85 9.96 -27.36
C LEU A 330 -3.10 9.24 -26.22
N PRO A 331 -3.65 9.24 -24.99
CA PRO A 331 -3.04 8.56 -23.85
C PRO A 331 -2.98 7.05 -24.06
N LEU A 332 -1.84 6.46 -23.76
CA LEU A 332 -1.63 5.03 -23.84
C LEU A 332 -2.35 4.29 -22.71
N GLY A 333 -2.88 3.10 -23.02
CA GLY A 333 -3.34 2.15 -22.03
C GLY A 333 -2.17 1.35 -21.43
N ASP A 334 -2.38 0.78 -20.23
CA ASP A 334 -1.39 -0.11 -19.57
C ASP A 334 -0.95 -1.27 -20.48
N GLY A 335 -1.85 -1.75 -21.35
CA GLY A 335 -1.59 -2.84 -22.28
C GLY A 335 -0.53 -2.50 -23.32
N ALA A 336 -0.37 -1.21 -23.67
CA ALA A 336 0.63 -0.75 -24.64
C ALA A 336 2.08 -0.95 -24.16
N ILE A 337 2.28 -1.11 -22.86
CA ILE A 337 3.59 -1.41 -22.27
C ILE A 337 3.65 -2.87 -21.79
N ARG A 338 2.59 -3.36 -21.14
CA ARG A 338 2.57 -4.72 -20.58
C ARG A 338 2.54 -5.81 -21.65
N GLY A 339 1.87 -5.57 -22.77
CA GLY A 339 1.79 -6.51 -23.89
C GLY A 339 3.16 -6.74 -24.53
N PRO A 340 3.82 -5.69 -25.05
CA PRO A 340 5.17 -5.80 -25.59
C PRO A 340 6.19 -6.38 -24.59
N LEU A 341 6.13 -5.98 -23.30
CA LEU A 341 7.02 -6.56 -22.29
C LEU A 341 6.80 -8.08 -22.13
N LYS A 342 5.55 -8.53 -22.11
CA LYS A 342 5.25 -9.96 -22.04
C LYS A 342 5.79 -10.70 -23.26
N LYS A 343 5.61 -10.14 -24.46
CA LYS A 343 6.12 -10.69 -25.71
C LYS A 343 7.66 -10.77 -25.69
N LEU A 344 8.35 -9.70 -25.28
CA LEU A 344 9.81 -9.70 -25.14
C LEU A 344 10.31 -10.81 -24.19
N ILE A 345 9.63 -11.01 -23.06
CA ILE A 345 9.97 -12.07 -22.10
C ILE A 345 9.80 -13.45 -22.73
N GLU A 346 8.72 -13.68 -23.47
CA GLU A 346 8.40 -14.95 -24.10
C GLU A 346 9.34 -15.25 -25.28
N ASP A 347 9.57 -14.27 -26.18
CA ASP A 347 10.39 -14.43 -27.39
C ASP A 347 11.86 -14.72 -27.07
N TYR A 348 12.40 -14.11 -26.00
CA TYR A 348 13.83 -14.25 -25.62
C TYR A 348 14.03 -15.08 -24.35
N ASN A 349 13.01 -15.81 -23.91
CA ASN A 349 13.04 -16.67 -22.72
C ASN A 349 13.66 -16.00 -21.49
N LEU A 350 13.27 -14.74 -21.22
CA LEU A 350 13.77 -13.96 -20.10
C LEU A 350 13.05 -14.37 -18.79
N PRO A 351 13.68 -14.18 -17.64
CA PRO A 351 13.02 -14.39 -16.35
C PRO A 351 11.73 -13.60 -16.25
N PRO A 352 10.59 -14.21 -15.82
CA PRO A 352 9.30 -13.55 -15.82
C PRO A 352 9.25 -12.41 -14.81
N VAL A 353 9.03 -11.20 -15.29
CA VAL A 353 8.85 -9.99 -14.49
C VAL A 353 7.59 -9.25 -14.88
N VAL A 354 7.12 -8.38 -14.01
CA VAL A 354 6.07 -7.39 -14.31
C VAL A 354 6.67 -6.00 -14.40
N PHE A 355 6.04 -5.07 -15.08
CA PHE A 355 6.59 -3.72 -15.25
C PHE A 355 7.01 -3.06 -13.92
N HIS A 356 6.26 -3.28 -12.85
CA HIS A 356 6.62 -2.76 -11.51
C HIS A 356 7.93 -3.36 -10.94
N SER A 357 8.39 -4.50 -11.45
CA SER A 357 9.68 -5.08 -11.05
C SER A 357 10.87 -4.17 -11.40
N PHE A 358 10.78 -3.36 -12.48
CA PHE A 358 11.83 -2.40 -12.83
C PHE A 358 12.04 -1.33 -11.75
N ARG A 359 10.96 -0.88 -11.13
CA ARG A 359 11.06 0.02 -9.99
C ARG A 359 11.70 -0.69 -8.77
N HIS A 360 11.40 -1.95 -8.52
CA HIS A 360 12.07 -2.73 -7.47
C HIS A 360 13.56 -2.90 -7.78
N SER A 361 13.90 -3.25 -9.01
CA SER A 361 15.31 -3.32 -9.46
C SER A 361 16.00 -1.97 -9.27
N SER A 362 15.39 -0.86 -9.70
CA SER A 362 15.91 0.50 -9.52
C SER A 362 16.26 0.80 -8.07
N VAL A 363 15.32 0.58 -7.15
CA VAL A 363 15.53 0.82 -5.71
C VAL A 363 16.67 -0.04 -5.17
N THR A 364 16.73 -1.31 -5.54
CA THR A 364 17.80 -2.24 -5.11
C THR A 364 19.17 -1.78 -5.61
N TYR A 365 19.29 -1.41 -6.89
CA TYR A 365 20.56 -0.97 -7.48
C TYR A 365 20.99 0.41 -6.94
N LYS A 366 20.05 1.35 -6.78
CA LYS A 366 20.34 2.67 -6.18
C LYS A 366 20.86 2.53 -4.75
N LEU A 367 20.25 1.67 -3.92
CA LEU A 367 20.76 1.40 -2.57
C LEU A 367 22.15 0.78 -2.58
N LYS A 368 22.43 -0.10 -3.55
CA LYS A 368 23.76 -0.71 -3.71
C LYS A 368 24.82 0.31 -4.11
N LEU A 369 24.49 1.18 -5.06
CA LEU A 369 25.44 2.15 -5.62
C LEU A 369 25.73 3.32 -4.67
N ASN A 370 24.78 3.75 -3.86
CA ASN A 370 24.94 4.88 -2.94
C ASN A 370 25.39 4.48 -1.52
N GLY A 371 25.89 3.24 -1.35
CA GLY A 371 26.38 2.78 -0.05
C GLY A 371 25.29 2.53 1.00
N GLY A 372 24.01 2.40 0.60
CA GLY A 372 22.90 2.10 1.50
C GLY A 372 22.18 3.33 2.06
N ASP A 373 22.35 4.51 1.48
CA ASP A 373 21.57 5.68 1.87
C ASP A 373 20.09 5.51 1.50
N ILE A 374 19.33 5.03 2.47
CA ILE A 374 17.91 4.74 2.33
C ILE A 374 17.10 6.02 2.11
N LYS A 375 17.50 7.16 2.73
CA LYS A 375 16.75 8.41 2.59
C LYS A 375 16.87 9.01 1.19
N ALA A 376 18.05 8.97 0.60
CA ALA A 376 18.26 9.42 -0.77
C ALA A 376 17.41 8.59 -1.75
N VAL A 377 17.42 7.25 -1.59
CA VAL A 377 16.62 6.36 -2.44
C VAL A 377 15.11 6.51 -2.17
N GLN A 378 14.69 6.76 -0.93
CA GLN A 378 13.31 7.05 -0.60
C GLN A 378 12.82 8.31 -1.32
N GLY A 379 13.58 9.38 -1.30
CA GLY A 379 13.27 10.63 -2.01
C GLY A 379 13.14 10.42 -3.51
N ASP A 380 14.12 9.73 -4.11
CA ASP A 380 14.20 9.48 -5.54
C ASP A 380 13.07 8.52 -6.02
N SER A 381 12.72 7.53 -5.21
CA SER A 381 11.67 6.58 -5.54
C SER A 381 10.26 7.05 -5.13
N GLY A 382 10.10 8.05 -4.27
CA GLY A 382 8.81 8.53 -3.78
C GLY A 382 8.04 7.48 -2.97
N HIS A 383 8.72 6.76 -2.09
CA HIS A 383 8.07 5.87 -1.13
C HIS A 383 7.67 6.65 0.14
N ALA A 384 6.41 6.57 0.52
CA ALA A 384 5.89 7.27 1.71
C ALA A 384 6.51 6.76 3.03
N GLN A 385 6.94 5.49 3.06
CA GLN A 385 7.51 4.87 4.26
C GLN A 385 8.87 4.23 3.94
N VAL A 386 9.84 4.42 4.85
CA VAL A 386 11.19 3.84 4.76
C VAL A 386 11.14 2.31 4.66
N ASN A 387 10.24 1.66 5.41
CA ASN A 387 10.08 0.21 5.39
C ASN A 387 9.80 -0.35 3.98
N MET A 388 9.14 0.42 3.11
CA MET A 388 8.90 -0.02 1.73
C MET A 388 10.19 -0.09 0.91
N VAL A 389 11.19 0.72 1.24
CA VAL A 389 12.52 0.69 0.62
C VAL A 389 13.34 -0.46 1.20
N THR A 390 13.33 -0.64 2.52
CA THR A 390 14.08 -1.71 3.20
C THR A 390 13.55 -3.11 2.88
N ASP A 391 12.24 -3.28 2.74
CA ASP A 391 11.62 -4.56 2.36
C ASP A 391 12.05 -4.98 0.94
N VAL A 392 12.22 -4.04 0.02
CA VAL A 392 12.76 -4.28 -1.32
C VAL A 392 14.25 -4.65 -1.25
N TYR A 393 15.02 -3.97 -0.38
CA TYR A 393 16.45 -4.23 -0.20
C TYR A 393 16.75 -5.59 0.47
N SER A 394 15.81 -6.18 1.19
CA SER A 394 15.99 -7.53 1.77
C SER A 394 16.24 -8.61 0.70
N HIS A 395 16.02 -8.30 -0.57
CA HIS A 395 16.47 -9.07 -1.74
C HIS A 395 17.95 -8.77 -2.10
N ILE A 396 18.82 -8.67 -1.09
CA ILE A 396 20.27 -8.62 -1.34
C ILE A 396 20.62 -9.84 -2.18
N LEU A 397 21.17 -9.58 -3.37
CA LEU A 397 21.64 -10.61 -4.28
C LEU A 397 22.65 -11.48 -3.53
N ASP A 398 22.57 -12.80 -3.66
CA ASP A 398 23.50 -13.74 -2.98
C ASP A 398 24.97 -13.41 -3.29
N ASP A 399 25.24 -12.80 -4.43
CA ASP A 399 26.58 -12.29 -4.79
C ASP A 399 27.08 -11.17 -3.86
N ASP A 400 26.19 -10.31 -3.35
CA ASP A 400 26.60 -9.26 -2.40
C ASP A 400 26.89 -9.86 -1.02
N ARG A 401 26.17 -10.92 -0.64
CA ARG A 401 26.47 -11.70 0.57
C ARG A 401 27.84 -12.41 0.45
N ARG A 402 28.15 -12.97 -0.74
CA ARG A 402 29.45 -13.58 -1.01
C ARG A 402 30.57 -12.55 -0.98
N LYS A 403 30.37 -11.37 -1.57
CA LYS A 403 31.32 -10.25 -1.53
C LYS A 403 31.58 -9.78 -0.11
N MET A 404 30.51 -9.64 0.71
CA MET A 404 30.65 -9.29 2.13
C MET A 404 31.46 -10.35 2.90
N GLN A 405 31.21 -11.63 2.66
CA GLN A 405 32.05 -12.71 3.25
C GLN A 405 33.50 -12.60 2.82
N SER A 406 33.78 -12.34 1.53
CA SER A 406 35.13 -12.18 1.05
C SER A 406 35.82 -10.94 1.63
N PHE A 407 35.08 -9.83 1.79
CA PHE A 407 35.56 -8.62 2.42
C PHE A 407 35.86 -8.84 3.93
N LEU A 408 34.96 -9.48 4.66
CA LEU A 408 35.18 -9.86 6.05
C LEU A 408 36.41 -10.79 6.19
N LYS A 409 36.52 -11.81 5.34
CA LYS A 409 37.67 -12.70 5.30
C LYS A 409 38.98 -11.94 5.04
N LYS A 410 38.99 -11.01 4.09
CA LYS A 410 40.16 -10.21 3.71
C LYS A 410 40.58 -9.21 4.82
N HIS A 411 39.60 -8.59 5.48
CA HIS A 411 39.88 -7.58 6.52
C HIS A 411 40.13 -8.20 7.91
N PHE A 412 39.35 -9.21 8.29
CA PHE A 412 39.53 -9.87 9.60
C PHE A 412 40.68 -10.85 9.62
N MET A 413 40.97 -11.55 8.53
CA MET A 413 42.14 -12.44 8.45
C MET A 413 43.47 -11.67 8.43
N ARG A 414 43.51 -10.48 7.72
CA ARG A 414 44.69 -9.59 7.81
C ARG A 414 44.88 -9.04 9.24
N ARG A 415 43.82 -8.72 9.98
CA ARG A 415 43.92 -8.34 11.39
C ARG A 415 44.36 -9.49 12.29
N ARG A 416 43.99 -10.76 11.99
CA ARG A 416 44.42 -11.90 12.75
C ARG A 416 45.96 -12.09 12.67
N ILE A 417 46.55 -11.85 11.52
CA ILE A 417 48.02 -11.84 11.34
C ILE A 417 48.62 -10.65 12.12
N TRP A 418 47.97 -9.52 12.17
CA TRP A 418 48.40 -8.35 12.92
C TRP A 418 48.28 -8.55 14.44
N ILE A 419 47.20 -9.15 14.92
CA ILE A 419 46.97 -9.50 16.32
C ILE A 419 48.00 -10.57 16.75
N HIS A 420 48.29 -11.58 15.94
CA HIS A 420 49.36 -12.56 16.25
C HIS A 420 50.76 -11.89 16.32
N ARG A 421 51.04 -10.90 15.48
CA ARG A 421 52.30 -10.16 15.55
C ARG A 421 52.36 -9.20 16.76
N CYS A 422 51.28 -8.59 17.16
CA CYS A 422 51.18 -7.74 18.33
C CYS A 422 51.12 -8.50 19.66
N MET A 423 50.58 -9.72 19.71
CA MET A 423 50.57 -10.54 20.91
C MET A 423 51.97 -11.04 21.35
N TYR A 424 52.96 -10.99 20.45
CA TYR A 424 54.37 -11.27 20.77
C TYR A 424 55.15 -10.06 21.29
N SER A 425 54.52 -8.87 21.34
CA SER A 425 55.15 -7.68 21.90
C SER A 425 55.05 -7.74 23.45
N ARG A 426 56.22 -7.72 24.14
CA ARG A 426 56.35 -7.73 25.62
C ARG A 426 55.42 -6.76 26.36
N LYS A 427 54.99 -5.69 25.72
CA LYS A 427 54.07 -4.68 26.31
C LYS A 427 52.65 -5.17 26.52
N ILE A 428 52.12 -6.01 25.63
CA ILE A 428 50.76 -6.54 25.74
C ILE A 428 50.70 -7.66 26.76
N ILE A 429 51.77 -8.47 26.88
CA ILE A 429 51.88 -9.49 27.93
C ILE A 429 51.91 -8.83 29.32
N MET A 430 52.59 -7.69 29.50
CA MET A 430 52.55 -6.94 30.75
C MET A 430 51.17 -6.38 31.08
N GLN A 431 50.42 -5.86 30.10
CA GLN A 431 49.07 -5.37 30.34
C GLN A 431 48.09 -6.50 30.69
N LEU A 432 48.19 -7.63 30.03
CA LEU A 432 47.36 -8.81 30.35
C LEU A 432 47.69 -9.38 31.73
N LEU A 433 48.96 -9.36 32.17
CA LEU A 433 49.36 -9.76 33.52
C LEU A 433 48.82 -8.74 34.56
N LEU A 434 48.85 -7.45 34.28
CA LEU A 434 48.26 -6.44 35.16
C LEU A 434 46.72 -6.57 35.26
N MET A 435 46.05 -6.83 34.17
CA MET A 435 44.59 -7.11 34.18
C MET A 435 44.24 -8.38 34.94
N LYS A 436 45.08 -9.42 34.81
CA LYS A 436 44.91 -10.67 35.58
C LYS A 436 45.12 -10.44 37.08
N SER A 437 46.05 -9.61 37.46
CA SER A 437 46.29 -9.19 38.84
C SER A 437 45.11 -8.40 39.42
N ILE A 438 44.56 -7.48 38.64
CA ILE A 438 43.37 -6.68 39.02
C ILE A 438 42.13 -7.59 39.14
N LEU A 439 41.93 -8.53 38.21
CA LEU A 439 40.82 -9.51 38.28
C LEU A 439 40.96 -10.42 39.55
N ASN A 440 42.16 -10.88 39.87
CA ASN A 440 42.40 -11.65 41.06
C ASN A 440 42.18 -10.86 42.36
N PHE A 441 42.51 -9.55 42.34
CA PHE A 441 42.21 -8.64 43.44
C PHE A 441 40.68 -8.46 43.61
N TRP A 442 39.94 -8.26 42.55
CA TRP A 442 38.47 -8.15 42.57
C TRP A 442 37.80 -9.47 43.01
N GLN A 443 38.31 -10.62 42.56
CA GLN A 443 37.79 -11.90 43.02
C GLN A 443 38.04 -12.14 44.53
N LYS A 444 39.20 -11.72 45.06
CA LYS A 444 39.44 -11.74 46.49
C LYS A 444 38.56 -10.78 47.27
N CYS A 445 38.35 -9.56 46.77
CA CYS A 445 37.40 -8.62 47.37
C CYS A 445 35.96 -9.15 47.37
N TRP A 446 35.56 -9.84 46.31
CA TRP A 446 34.23 -10.44 46.18
C TRP A 446 34.03 -11.64 47.11
N GLN A 447 35.08 -12.43 47.37
CA GLN A 447 35.06 -13.49 48.38
C GLN A 447 35.02 -12.95 49.82
N ILE A 448 35.66 -11.84 50.12
CA ILE A 448 35.61 -11.18 51.44
C ILE A 448 34.22 -10.57 51.68
N GLN A 449 33.55 -10.05 50.66
CA GLN A 449 32.18 -9.55 50.76
C GLN A 449 31.10 -10.64 50.97
N ARG A 450 31.41 -11.91 50.63
CA ARG A 450 30.53 -13.06 50.87
C ARG A 450 30.65 -13.65 52.27
N CYS A 451 31.70 -13.32 53.03
CA CYS A 451 31.95 -13.86 54.37
C CYS A 451 31.65 -12.87 55.50
N GLY A 452 31.11 -11.69 55.24
CA GLY A 452 30.86 -10.70 56.27
C GLY A 452 29.42 -10.14 56.22
N HIS A 453 28.56 -10.68 57.08
CA HIS A 453 27.34 -9.97 57.50
C HIS A 453 27.73 -8.69 58.23
N TYR A 454 27.60 -7.55 57.64
CA TYR A 454 27.44 -6.28 58.33
C TYR A 454 26.50 -5.35 57.55
N SER A 455 25.35 -5.07 58.14
CA SER A 455 24.36 -4.09 57.74
C SER A 455 24.89 -2.67 57.94
N ILE A 456 25.05 -1.87 56.94
CA ILE A 456 25.23 -0.42 57.06
C ILE A 456 23.99 0.27 56.48
N ARG A 457 23.24 0.83 57.40
CA ARG A 457 22.09 1.74 57.18
C ARG A 457 22.64 3.09 56.66
N TRP A 458 22.33 3.49 55.46
CA TRP A 458 22.53 4.87 55.04
C TRP A 458 21.29 5.71 55.40
N ARG A 459 21.49 6.74 56.25
CA ARG A 459 20.56 7.83 56.43
C ARG A 459 20.79 8.86 55.36
N ARG A 460 19.69 9.32 54.75
CA ARG A 460 19.66 10.53 53.91
C ARG A 460 19.92 11.77 54.79
N GLN A 461 20.76 12.64 54.30
CA GLN A 461 20.62 14.10 54.35
C GLN A 461 20.81 14.63 52.95
#